data_95f8c6e3f508f964fad470d2f4a32f8a
#
_entry.id   95f8c6e3f508f964fad470d2f4a32f8a
#
_cell.length_a   1.000
_cell.length_b   1.000
_cell.length_c   1.000
_cell.angle_alpha   90.00
_cell.angle_beta   90.00
_cell.angle_gamma   90.00
#
_symmetry.space_group_name_H-M   'P 1'
#
loop_
_entity.id
_entity.type
_entity.pdbx_description
1 polymer ?
#
loop_
_entity_poly.entity_id
_entity_poly.type
_entity_poly.pdbx_seq_one_letter_code
_entity_poly.pdbx_strand_id
1 'polypeptide(L)'
;ITAAISSPIWSRAADRFGQRKVLSLSVPLSVTTLFIFIQAVNHNLPRWSWFCFVILMESVFVGLGQMVRRRWTHVLGDNRNLINAAFSFEALADEVIFTFGPIIATLVATTVSPTAAVYTCMGFLLVGGTIFLTSTDTEPPAATHREKSSSRAILSIPIVRAIVISYFFVGAFFSSVNLTTIGYADDYHHK
;
A
#
# COMPACT_ATOMS: atom_id res chain seq x y z
N ILE A 1 3.20 0.25 11.25
CA ILE A 1 2.87 -0.88 12.14
C ILE A 1 1.48 -1.41 11.82
N THR A 2 0.47 -0.54 11.71
CA THR A 2 -0.93 -0.94 11.46
C THR A 2 -1.09 -1.68 10.13
N ALA A 3 -0.53 -1.17 9.04
CA ALA A 3 -0.55 -1.82 7.73
C ALA A 3 0.12 -3.21 7.77
N ALA A 4 1.19 -3.39 8.54
CA ALA A 4 1.85 -4.68 8.69
C ALA A 4 0.96 -5.74 9.38
N ILE A 5 0.06 -5.31 10.27
CA ILE A 5 -0.90 -6.18 10.95
C ILE A 5 -2.13 -6.45 10.06
N SER A 6 -2.64 -5.43 9.37
CA SER A 6 -3.84 -5.53 8.53
C SER A 6 -3.59 -6.25 7.20
N SER A 7 -2.41 -6.08 6.59
CA SER A 7 -2.06 -6.67 5.30
C SER A 7 -2.26 -8.20 5.24
N PRO A 8 -1.82 -9.02 6.22
CA PRO A 8 -2.10 -10.45 6.21
C PRO A 8 -3.58 -10.81 6.30
N ILE A 9 -4.38 -9.97 6.98
CA ILE A 9 -5.83 -10.18 7.12
C ILE A 9 -6.50 -9.97 5.77
N TRP A 10 -6.21 -8.85 5.11
CA TRP A 10 -6.73 -8.54 3.79
C TRP A 10 -6.28 -9.53 2.72
N SER A 11 -5.01 -9.96 2.75
CA SER A 11 -4.50 -10.99 1.85
C SER A 11 -5.27 -12.30 2.00
N ARG A 12 -5.52 -12.75 3.23
CA ARG A 12 -6.32 -13.95 3.50
C ARG A 12 -7.78 -13.79 3.07
N ALA A 13 -8.36 -12.60 3.28
CA ALA A 13 -9.71 -12.30 2.80
C ALA A 13 -9.77 -12.36 1.28
N ALA A 14 -8.80 -11.78 0.57
CA ALA A 14 -8.71 -11.82 -0.89
C ALA A 14 -8.53 -13.25 -1.41
N ASP A 15 -7.76 -14.09 -0.71
CA ASP A 15 -7.62 -15.51 -1.03
C ASP A 15 -8.94 -16.27 -0.89
N ARG A 16 -9.70 -15.97 0.15
CA ARG A 16 -10.94 -16.69 0.48
C ARG A 16 -12.15 -16.24 -0.31
N PHE A 17 -12.31 -14.93 -0.47
CA PHE A 17 -13.53 -14.33 -1.03
C PHE A 17 -13.36 -13.83 -2.48
N GLY A 18 -12.13 -13.83 -3.00
CA GLY A 18 -11.74 -13.23 -4.28
C GLY A 18 -11.26 -11.79 -4.12
N GLN A 19 -10.36 -11.37 -5.02
CA GLN A 19 -9.76 -10.04 -4.98
C GLN A 19 -10.80 -8.94 -5.21
N ARG A 20 -11.70 -9.15 -6.16
CA ARG A 20 -12.74 -8.19 -6.52
C ARG A 20 -13.65 -7.85 -5.34
N LYS A 21 -14.14 -8.85 -4.59
CA LYS A 21 -15.02 -8.62 -3.43
C LYS A 21 -14.31 -7.85 -2.34
N VAL A 22 -13.06 -8.16 -2.07
CA VAL A 22 -12.27 -7.48 -1.05
C VAL A 22 -11.99 -6.04 -1.44
N LEU A 23 -11.59 -5.79 -2.68
CA LEU A 23 -11.31 -4.45 -3.18
C LEU A 23 -12.55 -3.58 -3.34
N SER A 24 -13.71 -4.17 -3.72
CA SER A 24 -14.96 -3.42 -3.78
C SER A 24 -15.42 -2.89 -2.42
N LEU A 25 -14.93 -3.48 -1.34
CA LEU A 25 -15.15 -2.98 0.02
C LEU A 25 -14.00 -2.04 0.47
N SER A 26 -12.75 -2.44 0.25
CA SER A 26 -11.60 -1.71 0.79
C SER A 26 -11.35 -0.37 0.08
N VAL A 27 -11.55 -0.29 -1.24
CA VAL A 27 -11.32 0.96 -2.00
C VAL A 27 -12.29 2.08 -1.55
N PRO A 28 -13.63 1.88 -1.54
CA PRO A 28 -14.54 2.91 -1.02
C PRO A 28 -14.27 3.26 0.45
N LEU A 29 -13.94 2.27 1.26
CA LEU A 29 -13.65 2.48 2.68
C LEU A 29 -12.37 3.31 2.86
N SER A 30 -11.31 3.04 2.09
CA SER A 30 -10.08 3.85 2.08
C SER A 30 -10.34 5.29 1.62
N VAL A 31 -11.14 5.47 0.58
CA VAL A 31 -11.54 6.80 0.10
C VAL A 31 -12.33 7.55 1.17
N THR A 32 -13.27 6.86 1.83
CA THR A 32 -14.09 7.45 2.90
C THR A 32 -13.23 7.86 4.10
N THR A 33 -12.30 7.02 4.52
CA THR A 33 -11.40 7.33 5.65
C THR A 33 -10.45 8.48 5.32
N LEU A 34 -9.91 8.55 4.09
CA LEU A 34 -9.15 9.70 3.61
C LEU A 34 -9.98 10.99 3.61
N PHE A 35 -11.21 10.92 3.12
CA PHE A 35 -12.11 12.08 3.12
C PHE A 35 -12.41 12.57 4.54
N ILE A 36 -12.73 11.66 5.46
CA ILE A 36 -12.97 12.01 6.88
C ILE A 36 -11.71 12.62 7.50
N PHE A 37 -10.52 12.09 7.19
CA PHE A 37 -9.27 12.66 7.65
C PHE A 37 -9.08 14.10 7.18
N ILE A 38 -9.36 14.40 5.89
CA ILE A 38 -9.29 15.76 5.35
C ILE A 38 -10.26 16.69 6.11
N GLN A 39 -11.49 16.23 6.36
CA GLN A 39 -12.46 17.03 7.09
C GLN A 39 -12.02 17.27 8.56
N ALA A 40 -11.44 16.27 9.19
CA ALA A 40 -10.88 16.41 10.54
C ALA A 40 -9.78 17.50 10.60
N VAL A 41 -8.93 17.55 9.59
CA VAL A 41 -7.88 18.59 9.48
C VAL A 41 -8.50 19.96 9.21
N ASN A 42 -9.44 20.06 8.25
CA ASN A 42 -10.08 21.33 7.88
C ASN A 42 -10.90 21.95 9.02
N HIS A 43 -11.52 21.11 9.87
CA HIS A 43 -12.28 21.55 11.03
C HIS A 43 -11.43 21.73 12.30
N ASN A 44 -10.09 21.69 12.17
CA ASN A 44 -9.15 21.87 13.28
C ASN A 44 -9.43 20.93 14.48
N LEU A 45 -9.81 19.68 14.20
CA LEU A 45 -9.98 18.69 15.27
C LEU A 45 -8.68 18.49 16.05
N PRO A 46 -8.74 18.10 17.34
CA PRO A 46 -7.57 17.90 18.15
C PRO A 46 -6.54 16.98 17.48
N ARG A 47 -5.26 17.31 17.53
CA ARG A 47 -4.19 16.58 16.81
C ARG A 47 -4.14 15.09 17.13
N TRP A 48 -4.52 14.68 18.34
CA TRP A 48 -4.59 13.26 18.70
C TRP A 48 -5.61 12.47 17.84
N SER A 49 -6.70 13.11 17.38
CA SER A 49 -7.70 12.46 16.53
C SER A 49 -7.12 12.10 15.14
N TRP A 50 -6.14 12.86 14.65
CA TRP A 50 -5.47 12.58 13.38
C TRP A 50 -4.76 11.23 13.41
N PHE A 51 -4.12 10.87 14.53
CA PHE A 51 -3.52 9.55 14.69
C PHE A 51 -4.55 8.42 14.58
N CYS A 52 -5.74 8.62 15.14
CA CYS A 52 -6.81 7.63 15.03
C CYS A 52 -7.26 7.45 13.59
N PHE A 53 -7.40 8.53 12.81
CA PHE A 53 -7.77 8.44 11.40
C PHE A 53 -6.67 7.83 10.54
N VAL A 54 -5.41 8.13 10.79
CA VAL A 54 -4.28 7.49 10.09
C VAL A 54 -4.23 5.99 10.40
N ILE A 55 -4.41 5.58 11.65
CA ILE A 55 -4.48 4.17 12.03
C ILE A 55 -5.65 3.47 11.32
N LEU A 56 -6.81 4.11 11.27
CA LEU A 56 -7.98 3.57 10.59
C LEU A 56 -7.72 3.43 9.07
N MET A 57 -7.18 4.46 8.44
CA MET A 57 -6.81 4.47 7.03
C MET A 57 -5.85 3.34 6.67
N GLU A 58 -4.76 3.21 7.44
CA GLU A 58 -3.77 2.14 7.26
C GLU A 58 -4.36 0.74 7.48
N SER A 59 -5.35 0.62 8.38
CA SER A 59 -6.03 -0.66 8.66
C SER A 59 -6.89 -1.14 7.50
N VAL A 60 -7.42 -0.22 6.72
CA VAL A 60 -8.36 -0.50 5.61
C VAL A 60 -7.64 -0.62 4.28
N PHE A 61 -6.45 -0.01 4.17
CA PHE A 61 -5.68 -0.01 2.94
C PHE A 61 -5.16 -1.41 2.60
N VAL A 62 -5.51 -1.86 1.39
CA VAL A 62 -5.06 -3.15 0.86
C VAL A 62 -3.92 -2.91 -0.12
N GLY A 63 -2.79 -3.57 0.11
CA GLY A 63 -1.64 -3.52 -0.80
C GLY A 63 -1.95 -4.13 -2.16
N LEU A 64 -2.18 -3.30 -3.18
CA LEU A 64 -2.50 -3.75 -4.53
C LEU A 64 -1.36 -4.57 -5.16
N GLY A 65 -0.10 -4.26 -4.87
CA GLY A 65 1.06 -4.95 -5.44
C GLY A 65 1.05 -6.46 -5.24
N GLN A 66 0.66 -6.94 -4.04
CA GLN A 66 0.53 -8.39 -3.79
C GLN A 66 -0.56 -9.04 -4.66
N MET A 67 -1.65 -8.32 -4.92
CA MET A 67 -2.72 -8.79 -5.78
C MET A 67 -2.33 -8.80 -7.25
N VAL A 68 -1.57 -7.81 -7.69
CA VAL A 68 -0.99 -7.73 -9.05
C VAL A 68 -0.07 -8.92 -9.29
N ARG A 69 0.85 -9.21 -8.38
CA ARG A 69 1.78 -10.37 -8.48
C ARG A 69 1.02 -11.69 -8.62
N ARG A 70 -0.06 -11.84 -7.89
CA ARG A 70 -0.89 -13.04 -7.98
C ARG A 70 -1.62 -13.14 -9.32
N ARG A 71 -2.04 -12.01 -9.91
CA ARG A 71 -2.62 -11.99 -11.27
C ARG A 71 -1.58 -12.37 -12.32
N TRP A 72 -0.34 -11.85 -12.21
CA TRP A 72 0.74 -12.24 -13.10
C TRP A 72 0.99 -13.75 -13.08
N THR A 73 1.10 -14.35 -11.91
CA THR A 73 1.31 -15.79 -11.80
C THR A 73 0.12 -16.60 -12.33
N HIS A 74 -1.09 -16.10 -12.17
CA HIS A 74 -2.29 -16.75 -12.71
C HIS A 74 -2.37 -16.68 -14.24
N VAL A 75 -2.14 -15.51 -14.82
CA VAL A 75 -2.27 -15.29 -16.28
C VAL A 75 -1.11 -15.92 -17.05
N LEU A 76 0.11 -15.86 -16.52
CA LEU A 76 1.32 -16.35 -17.19
C LEU A 76 1.59 -17.83 -16.95
N GLY A 77 0.85 -18.48 -16.06
CA GLY A 77 0.95 -19.91 -15.75
C GLY A 77 2.34 -20.31 -15.32
N ASP A 78 2.88 -21.41 -15.88
CA ASP A 78 4.18 -21.95 -15.54
C ASP A 78 5.36 -21.35 -16.30
N ASN A 79 5.14 -20.32 -17.10
CA ASN A 79 6.20 -19.69 -17.89
C ASN A 79 7.07 -18.78 -17.01
N ARG A 80 8.12 -19.37 -16.43
CA ARG A 80 9.04 -18.67 -15.51
C ARG A 80 9.71 -17.43 -16.11
N ASN A 81 10.01 -17.46 -17.43
CA ASN A 81 10.66 -16.31 -18.09
C ASN A 81 9.72 -15.12 -18.14
N LEU A 82 8.45 -15.34 -18.49
CA LEU A 82 7.44 -14.27 -18.51
C LEU A 82 7.11 -13.78 -17.10
N ILE A 83 7.04 -14.66 -16.10
CA ILE A 83 6.84 -14.27 -14.70
C ILE A 83 7.99 -13.37 -14.22
N ASN A 84 9.24 -13.75 -14.50
CA ASN A 84 10.40 -12.96 -14.12
C ASN A 84 10.39 -11.57 -14.82
N ALA A 85 10.03 -11.55 -16.10
CA ALA A 85 9.88 -10.29 -16.85
C ALA A 85 8.77 -9.41 -16.25
N ALA A 86 7.62 -9.98 -15.89
CA ALA A 86 6.52 -9.25 -15.26
C ALA A 86 6.92 -8.68 -13.89
N PHE A 87 7.64 -9.44 -13.07
CA PHE A 87 8.13 -8.95 -11.78
C PHE A 87 9.21 -7.87 -11.94
N SER A 88 10.06 -7.97 -12.97
CA SER A 88 11.03 -6.92 -13.29
C SER A 88 10.33 -5.63 -13.75
N PHE A 89 9.28 -5.75 -14.55
CA PHE A 89 8.45 -4.63 -14.96
C PHE A 89 7.73 -3.97 -13.76
N GLU A 90 7.20 -4.79 -12.84
CA GLU A 90 6.58 -4.29 -11.60
C GLU A 90 7.59 -3.53 -10.74
N ALA A 91 8.80 -4.08 -10.57
CA ALA A 91 9.85 -3.39 -9.84
C ALA A 91 10.23 -2.04 -10.46
N LEU A 92 10.28 -1.95 -11.80
CA LEU A 92 10.50 -0.69 -12.51
C LEU A 92 9.34 0.28 -12.30
N ALA A 93 8.10 -0.19 -12.34
CA ALA A 93 6.92 0.63 -12.09
C ALA A 93 6.91 1.17 -10.65
N ASP A 94 7.26 0.33 -9.66
CA ASP A 94 7.38 0.74 -8.26
C ASP A 94 8.44 1.85 -8.12
N GLU A 95 9.61 1.74 -8.79
CA GLU A 95 10.66 2.76 -8.75
C GLU A 95 10.18 4.10 -9.33
N VAL A 96 9.45 4.05 -10.45
CA VAL A 96 8.82 5.24 -11.05
C VAL A 96 7.82 5.88 -10.08
N ILE A 97 6.97 5.09 -9.44
CA ILE A 97 5.97 5.58 -8.48
C ILE A 97 6.67 6.19 -7.26
N PHE A 98 7.68 5.54 -6.71
CA PHE A 98 8.44 6.07 -5.56
C PHE A 98 9.22 7.33 -5.88
N THR A 99 9.68 7.49 -7.12
CA THR A 99 10.41 8.68 -7.56
C THR A 99 9.44 9.85 -7.83
N PHE A 100 8.43 9.63 -8.64
CA PHE A 100 7.52 10.71 -9.09
C PHE A 100 6.38 10.99 -8.13
N GLY A 101 5.92 10.00 -7.35
CA GLY A 101 4.82 10.16 -6.41
C GLY A 101 5.04 11.29 -5.40
N PRO A 102 6.15 11.30 -4.64
CA PRO A 102 6.46 12.39 -3.72
C PRO A 102 6.63 13.75 -4.40
N ILE A 103 7.20 13.78 -5.61
CA ILE A 103 7.36 15.03 -6.38
C ILE A 103 6.00 15.61 -6.73
N ILE A 104 5.08 14.80 -7.27
CA ILE A 104 3.73 15.23 -7.62
C ILE A 104 2.98 15.70 -6.36
N ALA A 105 3.04 14.91 -5.27
CA ALA A 105 2.37 15.25 -4.02
C ALA A 105 2.89 16.58 -3.45
N THR A 106 4.21 16.78 -3.42
CA THR A 106 4.81 18.03 -2.94
C THR A 106 4.47 19.21 -3.84
N LEU A 107 4.53 19.03 -5.17
CA LEU A 107 4.19 20.07 -6.11
C LEU A 107 2.73 20.54 -5.91
N VAL A 108 1.78 19.62 -5.81
CA VAL A 108 0.37 19.98 -5.57
C VAL A 108 0.19 20.61 -4.20
N ALA A 109 0.86 20.09 -3.17
CA ALA A 109 0.75 20.63 -1.81
C ALA A 109 1.27 22.06 -1.71
N THR A 110 2.33 22.41 -2.42
CA THR A 110 2.97 23.73 -2.37
C THR A 110 2.36 24.74 -3.33
N THR A 111 1.86 24.28 -4.50
CA THR A 111 1.30 25.19 -5.52
C THR A 111 -0.20 25.44 -5.35
N VAL A 112 -0.94 24.46 -4.79
CA VAL A 112 -2.40 24.56 -4.60
C VAL A 112 -2.76 24.58 -3.12
N SER A 113 -2.66 23.44 -2.46
CA SER A 113 -2.83 23.33 -1.00
C SER A 113 -2.44 21.91 -0.52
N PRO A 114 -2.09 21.74 0.77
CA PRO A 114 -1.86 20.41 1.35
C PRO A 114 -3.05 19.45 1.21
N THR A 115 -4.27 19.98 1.34
CA THR A 115 -5.50 19.20 1.17
C THR A 115 -5.73 18.78 -0.27
N ALA A 116 -5.34 19.60 -1.26
CA ALA A 116 -5.42 19.25 -2.67
C ALA A 116 -4.51 18.06 -3.01
N ALA A 117 -3.33 17.97 -2.39
CA ALA A 117 -2.46 16.81 -2.57
C ALA A 117 -3.13 15.51 -2.10
N VAL A 118 -3.82 15.54 -0.96
CA VAL A 118 -4.56 14.35 -0.47
C VAL A 118 -5.73 14.01 -1.39
N TYR A 119 -6.47 15.00 -1.92
CA TYR A 119 -7.51 14.74 -2.92
C TYR A 119 -6.95 14.15 -4.21
N THR A 120 -5.75 14.56 -4.61
CA THR A 120 -5.05 13.97 -5.78
C THR A 120 -4.73 12.49 -5.52
N CYS A 121 -4.20 12.14 -4.35
CA CYS A 121 -3.96 10.75 -3.95
C CYS A 121 -5.27 9.94 -3.94
N MET A 122 -6.35 10.52 -3.44
CA MET A 122 -7.68 9.90 -3.43
C MET A 122 -8.19 9.65 -4.86
N GLY A 123 -7.97 10.59 -5.78
CA GLY A 123 -8.29 10.45 -7.20
C GLY A 123 -7.53 9.30 -7.85
N PHE A 124 -6.22 9.19 -7.61
CA PHE A 124 -5.43 8.05 -8.10
C PHE A 124 -5.89 6.71 -7.52
N LEU A 125 -6.23 6.67 -6.24
CA LEU A 125 -6.77 5.46 -5.61
C LEU A 125 -8.11 5.05 -6.24
N LEU A 126 -9.00 5.99 -6.49
CA LEU A 126 -10.30 5.72 -7.15
C LEU A 126 -10.10 5.22 -8.58
N VAL A 127 -9.30 5.92 -9.38
CA VAL A 127 -9.06 5.55 -10.77
C VAL A 127 -8.36 4.19 -10.83
N GLY A 128 -7.24 4.02 -10.13
CA GLY A 128 -6.48 2.76 -10.12
C GLY A 128 -7.29 1.60 -9.55
N GLY A 129 -8.00 1.83 -8.45
CA GLY A 129 -8.89 0.84 -7.84
C GLY A 129 -10.02 0.42 -8.77
N THR A 130 -10.64 1.37 -9.48
CA THR A 130 -11.71 1.08 -10.45
C THR A 130 -11.20 0.28 -11.63
N ILE A 131 -10.06 0.68 -12.23
CA ILE A 131 -9.42 -0.07 -13.32
C ILE A 131 -9.13 -1.51 -12.87
N PHE A 132 -8.57 -1.68 -11.67
CA PHE A 132 -8.27 -3.00 -11.14
C PHE A 132 -9.53 -3.84 -10.89
N LEU A 133 -10.61 -3.23 -10.40
CA LEU A 133 -11.90 -3.89 -10.16
C LEU A 133 -12.61 -4.32 -11.45
N THR A 134 -12.45 -3.55 -12.52
CA THR A 134 -13.06 -3.86 -13.83
C THR A 134 -12.28 -4.91 -14.61
N SER A 135 -11.00 -5.12 -14.31
CA SER A 135 -10.13 -6.13 -14.94
C SER A 135 -10.41 -7.53 -14.38
N THR A 136 -11.55 -8.09 -14.71
CA THR A 136 -12.03 -9.40 -14.18
C THR A 136 -11.33 -10.60 -14.79
N ASP A 137 -10.90 -10.51 -16.04
CA ASP A 137 -10.35 -11.62 -16.82
C ASP A 137 -9.00 -12.12 -16.28
N THR A 138 -8.33 -11.28 -15.49
CA THR A 138 -7.05 -11.61 -14.86
C THR A 138 -7.18 -12.07 -13.41
N GLU A 139 -8.41 -12.06 -12.85
CA GLU A 139 -8.63 -12.43 -11.45
C GLU A 139 -8.42 -13.93 -11.21
N PRO A 140 -7.49 -14.32 -10.33
CA PRO A 140 -7.34 -15.72 -9.97
C PRO A 140 -8.57 -16.22 -9.19
N PRO A 141 -8.97 -17.49 -9.37
CA PRO A 141 -10.09 -18.06 -8.63
C PRO A 141 -9.82 -18.00 -7.12
N ALA A 142 -10.89 -17.78 -6.34
CA ALA A 142 -10.81 -17.85 -4.89
C ALA A 142 -10.37 -19.27 -4.46
N ALA A 143 -9.44 -19.36 -3.51
CA ALA A 143 -8.94 -20.63 -3.05
C ALA A 143 -10.01 -21.36 -2.22
N THR A 144 -10.50 -22.48 -2.74
CA THR A 144 -11.50 -23.33 -2.07
C THR A 144 -10.92 -24.12 -0.89
N HIS A 145 -9.62 -24.46 -0.95
CA HIS A 145 -8.89 -25.15 0.11
C HIS A 145 -7.48 -24.58 0.23
N ARG A 146 -7.18 -23.87 1.30
CA ARG A 146 -5.81 -23.52 1.66
C ARG A 146 -5.34 -24.46 2.76
N GLU A 147 -4.30 -25.22 2.49
CA GLU A 147 -3.55 -25.82 3.59
C GLU A 147 -3.14 -24.73 4.56
N LYS A 148 -3.41 -24.95 5.85
CA LYS A 148 -3.02 -24.02 6.93
C LYS A 148 -1.49 -24.02 7.05
N SER A 149 -0.81 -23.33 6.13
CA SER A 149 0.59 -23.03 6.31
C SER A 149 0.73 -22.13 7.53
N SER A 150 1.29 -22.66 8.60
CA SER A 150 1.51 -21.92 9.82
C SER A 150 2.63 -20.90 9.57
N SER A 151 2.35 -19.62 9.81
CA SER A 151 3.39 -18.55 9.76
C SER A 151 4.58 -18.88 10.68
N ARG A 152 4.36 -19.66 11.75
CA ARG A 152 5.42 -20.18 12.63
C ARG A 152 6.36 -21.15 11.91
N ALA A 153 5.82 -21.99 11.02
CA ALA A 153 6.64 -22.94 10.25
C ALA A 153 7.54 -22.20 9.25
N ILE A 154 7.07 -21.11 8.64
CA ILE A 154 7.87 -20.30 7.71
C ILE A 154 8.97 -19.55 8.47
N LEU A 155 8.67 -18.97 9.62
CA LEU A 155 9.65 -18.27 10.45
C LEU A 155 10.66 -19.19 11.14
N SER A 156 10.43 -20.50 11.16
CA SER A 156 11.43 -21.48 11.65
C SER A 156 12.59 -21.67 10.68
N ILE A 157 12.44 -21.27 9.42
CA ILE A 157 13.47 -21.38 8.38
C ILE A 157 14.52 -20.27 8.60
N PRO A 158 15.80 -20.60 8.84
CA PRO A 158 16.82 -19.60 9.20
C PRO A 158 16.99 -18.49 8.17
N ILE A 159 16.93 -18.83 6.88
CA ILE A 159 17.06 -17.84 5.79
C ILE A 159 15.90 -16.84 5.78
N VAL A 160 14.69 -17.27 6.11
CA VAL A 160 13.52 -16.38 6.20
C VAL A 160 13.68 -15.39 7.34
N ARG A 161 14.20 -15.84 8.49
CA ARG A 161 14.51 -14.95 9.61
C ARG A 161 15.58 -13.91 9.25
N ALA A 162 16.64 -14.35 8.56
CA ALA A 162 17.70 -13.43 8.10
C ALA A 162 17.12 -12.37 7.16
N ILE A 163 16.27 -12.76 6.20
CA ILE A 163 15.60 -11.83 5.28
C ILE A 163 14.72 -10.84 6.07
N VAL A 164 13.90 -11.31 7.00
CA VAL A 164 13.01 -10.44 7.81
C VAL A 164 13.81 -9.43 8.62
N ILE A 165 14.91 -9.87 9.26
CA ILE A 165 15.80 -8.99 10.03
C ILE A 165 16.45 -7.95 9.10
N SER A 166 16.95 -8.36 7.93
CA SER A 166 17.52 -7.44 6.95
C SER A 166 16.51 -6.37 6.51
N TYR A 167 15.28 -6.77 6.18
CA TYR A 167 14.22 -5.82 5.81
C TYR A 167 13.84 -4.87 6.94
N PHE A 168 13.89 -5.33 8.20
CA PHE A 168 13.68 -4.46 9.35
C PHE A 168 14.73 -3.33 9.41
N PHE A 169 16.02 -3.66 9.26
CA PHE A 169 17.09 -2.65 9.27
C PHE A 169 17.01 -1.71 8.07
N VAL A 170 16.72 -2.22 6.88
CA VAL A 170 16.52 -1.40 5.68
C VAL A 170 15.34 -0.44 5.87
N GLY A 171 14.21 -0.92 6.39
CA GLY A 171 13.06 -0.08 6.69
C GLY A 171 13.35 0.99 7.75
N ALA A 172 14.09 0.65 8.81
CA ALA A 172 14.54 1.60 9.82
C ALA A 172 15.45 2.69 9.22
N PHE A 173 16.37 2.30 8.33
CA PHE A 173 17.24 3.23 7.62
C PHE A 173 16.41 4.22 6.76
N PHE A 174 15.51 3.73 5.91
CA PHE A 174 14.67 4.59 5.09
C PHE A 174 13.78 5.53 5.92
N SER A 175 13.19 5.03 7.01
CA SER A 175 12.39 5.86 7.93
C SER A 175 13.24 6.96 8.57
N SER A 176 14.47 6.63 9.00
CA SER A 176 15.38 7.61 9.60
C SER A 176 15.76 8.70 8.61
N VAL A 177 16.10 8.34 7.37
CA VAL A 177 16.42 9.31 6.32
C VAL A 177 15.24 10.24 6.06
N ASN A 178 14.02 9.69 5.90
CA ASN A 178 12.83 10.51 5.67
C ASN A 178 12.57 11.49 6.81
N LEU A 179 12.59 11.02 8.06
CA LEU A 179 12.36 11.88 9.23
C LEU A 179 13.45 12.97 9.38
N THR A 180 14.71 12.61 9.14
CA THR A 180 15.82 13.59 9.20
C THR A 180 15.68 14.65 8.11
N THR A 181 15.31 14.24 6.88
CA THR A 181 15.11 15.16 5.76
C THR A 181 13.98 16.16 6.05
N ILE A 182 12.85 15.68 6.59
CA ILE A 182 11.72 16.54 6.95
C ILE A 182 12.11 17.49 8.07
N GLY A 183 12.75 16.99 9.13
CA GLY A 183 13.21 17.82 10.25
C GLY A 183 14.23 18.89 9.82
N TYR A 184 15.17 18.54 8.92
CA TYR A 184 16.13 19.50 8.39
C TYR A 184 15.47 20.59 7.53
N ALA A 185 14.48 20.22 6.72
CA ALA A 185 13.72 21.18 5.91
C ALA A 185 12.91 22.15 6.78
N ASP A 186 12.33 21.68 7.88
CA ASP A 186 11.58 22.52 8.83
C ASP A 186 12.50 23.53 9.53
N ASP A 187 13.67 23.10 10.00
CA ASP A 187 14.68 23.99 10.61
C ASP A 187 15.21 25.04 9.64
N TYR A 188 15.27 24.76 8.34
CA TYR A 188 15.73 25.70 7.33
C TYR A 188 14.69 26.78 6.98
N HIS A 189 13.42 26.47 7.13
CA HIS A 189 12.33 27.43 6.91
C HIS A 189 12.13 28.41 8.09
N HIS A 190 12.68 28.11 9.25
CA HIS A 190 12.58 28.96 10.44
C HIS A 190 13.82 29.87 10.65
N LYS A 191 14.79 29.83 9.74
CA LYS A 191 15.95 30.75 9.68
C LYS A 191 15.80 31.75 8.56
#